data_95a6b0b56c6bbd349a15f58d82c41338
#
_entry.id   95a6b0b56c6bbd349a15f58d82c41338
#
_cell.length_a   1.000
_cell.length_b   1.000
_cell.length_c   1.000
_cell.angle_alpha   90.00
_cell.angle_beta   90.00
_cell.angle_gamma   90.00
#
_symmetry.space_group_name_H-M   'P 1'
#
loop_
_entity.id
_entity.type
_entity.pdbx_description
1 polymer ?
#
loop_
_entity_poly.entity_id
_entity_poly.type
_entity_poly.pdbx_seq_one_letter_code
_entity_poly.pdbx_strand_id
1 'polypeptide(L)'
;LPGLFLAVGAAPAAAIAAAALMGPAQVAARVLEFTLLRRAHPLLSAKLASIAHPLGAVLLLALGAPVAALFVLLHGAGNGVQTIVRGTLPLAVFGPAGYGARQGMIVAPSRFFGALAPALFGVVVEAAGAQALWLTIALNLAALIALFFLRVAPASPEAPR
;
A
#
# COMPACT_ATOMS: atom_id res chain seq x y z
N LEU A 1 -6.46 -11.30 -7.40
CA LEU A 1 -7.61 -10.85 -6.61
C LEU A 1 -8.87 -11.69 -6.84
N PRO A 2 -9.31 -12.01 -8.10
CA PRO A 2 -10.53 -12.79 -8.28
C PRO A 2 -10.55 -14.13 -7.53
N GLY A 3 -9.43 -14.89 -7.55
CA GLY A 3 -9.32 -16.15 -6.81
C GLY A 3 -9.52 -16.00 -5.30
N LEU A 4 -9.04 -14.89 -4.71
CA LEU A 4 -9.26 -14.57 -3.32
C LEU A 4 -10.75 -14.32 -3.02
N PHE A 5 -11.45 -13.61 -3.92
CA PHE A 5 -12.87 -13.33 -3.73
C PHE A 5 -13.75 -14.57 -3.90
N LEU A 6 -13.37 -15.46 -4.82
CA LEU A 6 -14.00 -16.78 -4.92
C LEU A 6 -13.82 -17.59 -3.63
N ALA A 7 -12.64 -17.54 -3.02
CA ALA A 7 -12.34 -18.23 -1.76
C ALA A 7 -13.17 -17.71 -0.56
N VAL A 8 -13.64 -16.46 -0.60
CA VAL A 8 -14.55 -15.89 0.42
C VAL A 8 -16.03 -15.97 0.00
N GLY A 9 -16.35 -16.73 -1.05
CA GLY A 9 -17.73 -17.00 -1.47
C GLY A 9 -18.35 -15.98 -2.43
N ALA A 10 -17.56 -15.16 -3.10
CA ALA A 10 -18.08 -14.24 -4.12
C ALA A 10 -18.44 -15.00 -5.40
N ALA A 11 -19.55 -14.61 -6.05
CA ALA A 11 -19.87 -15.09 -7.39
C ALA A 11 -18.80 -14.61 -8.40
N PRO A 12 -18.48 -15.38 -9.47
CA PRO A 12 -17.41 -15.03 -10.42
C PRO A 12 -17.58 -13.63 -11.03
N ALA A 13 -18.78 -13.24 -11.43
CA ALA A 13 -19.06 -11.94 -11.99
C ALA A 13 -18.81 -10.81 -10.96
N ALA A 14 -19.22 -11.00 -9.71
CA ALA A 14 -18.99 -10.04 -8.63
C ALA A 14 -17.49 -9.92 -8.29
N ALA A 15 -16.75 -11.04 -8.30
CA ALA A 15 -15.30 -11.06 -8.08
C ALA A 15 -14.55 -10.26 -9.15
N ILE A 16 -14.93 -10.40 -10.42
CA ILE A 16 -14.34 -9.64 -11.53
C ILE A 16 -14.70 -8.15 -11.42
N ALA A 17 -15.98 -7.84 -11.18
CA ALA A 17 -16.44 -6.46 -11.03
C ALA A 17 -15.74 -5.74 -9.86
N ALA A 18 -15.61 -6.40 -8.72
CA ALA A 18 -14.86 -5.84 -7.59
C ALA A 18 -13.39 -5.62 -7.94
N ALA A 19 -12.73 -6.59 -8.57
CA ALA A 19 -11.32 -6.46 -8.96
C ALA A 19 -11.08 -5.30 -9.96
N ALA A 20 -12.04 -5.02 -10.83
CA ALA A 20 -11.95 -3.91 -11.79
C ALA A 20 -11.90 -2.52 -11.12
N LEU A 21 -12.37 -2.39 -9.89
CA LEU A 21 -12.30 -1.14 -9.11
C LEU A 21 -10.87 -0.77 -8.68
N MET A 22 -9.90 -1.69 -8.78
CA MET A 22 -8.52 -1.46 -8.34
C MET A 22 -7.88 -0.24 -9.01
N GLY A 23 -7.95 -0.15 -10.34
CA GLY A 23 -7.39 0.96 -11.11
C GLY A 23 -8.03 2.30 -10.77
N PRO A 24 -9.36 2.44 -10.87
CA PRO A 24 -10.06 3.65 -10.44
C PRO A 24 -9.75 4.07 -9.00
N ALA A 25 -9.71 3.14 -8.05
CA ALA A 25 -9.37 3.42 -6.66
C ALA A 25 -7.95 4.00 -6.50
N GLN A 26 -6.97 3.44 -7.21
CA GLN A 26 -5.60 3.96 -7.21
C GLN A 26 -5.52 5.38 -7.76
N VAL A 27 -6.20 5.67 -8.88
CA VAL A 27 -6.20 7.00 -9.49
C VAL A 27 -6.88 8.00 -8.57
N ALA A 28 -8.06 7.68 -8.05
CA ALA A 28 -8.79 8.54 -7.13
C ALA A 28 -7.95 8.87 -5.88
N ALA A 29 -7.28 7.88 -5.30
CA ALA A 29 -6.43 8.08 -4.13
C ALA A 29 -5.23 9.00 -4.40
N ARG A 30 -4.62 8.91 -5.59
CA ARG A 30 -3.54 9.84 -6.00
C ARG A 30 -4.04 11.27 -6.15
N VAL A 31 -5.23 11.44 -6.73
CA VAL A 31 -5.85 12.77 -6.87
C VAL A 31 -6.18 13.34 -5.50
N LEU A 32 -6.76 12.54 -4.60
CA LEU A 32 -7.06 12.95 -3.23
C LEU A 32 -5.80 13.31 -2.45
N GLU A 33 -4.75 12.51 -2.55
CA GLU A 33 -3.47 12.80 -1.91
C GLU A 33 -2.89 14.12 -2.42
N PHE A 34 -2.84 14.31 -3.73
CA PHE A 34 -2.33 15.53 -4.34
C PHE A 34 -3.17 16.77 -3.98
N THR A 35 -4.48 16.65 -3.82
CA THR A 35 -5.37 17.79 -3.49
C THR A 35 -5.42 18.09 -2.01
N LEU A 36 -5.59 17.05 -1.17
CA LEU A 36 -5.85 17.21 0.26
C LEU A 36 -4.57 17.13 1.10
N LEU A 37 -3.65 16.22 0.76
CA LEU A 37 -2.46 15.93 1.57
C LEU A 37 -1.17 16.54 1.01
N ARG A 38 -1.21 17.25 -0.10
CA ARG A 38 -0.01 17.86 -0.73
C ARG A 38 0.82 18.76 0.18
N ARG A 39 0.18 19.33 1.21
CA ARG A 39 0.82 20.19 2.21
C ARG A 39 1.19 19.43 3.49
N ALA A 40 0.72 18.21 3.63
CA ALA A 40 1.05 17.36 4.76
C ALA A 40 2.43 16.71 4.56
N HIS A 41 3.04 16.32 5.68
CA HIS A 41 4.31 15.60 5.59
C HIS A 41 4.09 14.20 4.95
N PRO A 42 4.95 13.75 4.01
CA PRO A 42 4.79 12.45 3.33
C PRO A 42 4.69 11.24 4.27
N LEU A 43 5.19 11.35 5.49
CA LEU A 43 5.05 10.33 6.52
C LEU A 43 3.59 10.10 6.93
N LEU A 44 2.73 11.13 6.90
CA LEU A 44 1.29 10.98 7.16
C LEU A 44 0.64 10.15 6.07
N SER A 45 0.90 10.49 4.79
CA SER A 45 0.40 9.72 3.64
C SER A 45 0.88 8.27 3.69
N ALA A 46 2.16 8.04 4.07
CA ALA A 46 2.70 6.70 4.26
C ALA A 46 1.95 5.89 5.31
N LYS A 47 1.68 6.48 6.48
CA LYS A 47 0.95 5.82 7.57
C LYS A 47 -0.50 5.52 7.18
N LEU A 48 -1.20 6.48 6.57
CA LEU A 48 -2.59 6.29 6.10
C LEU A 48 -2.68 5.15 5.07
N ALA A 49 -1.77 5.15 4.09
CA ALA A 49 -1.71 4.08 3.10
C ALA A 49 -1.42 2.71 3.71
N SER A 50 -0.52 2.65 4.71
CA SER A 50 -0.18 1.40 5.41
C SER A 50 -1.31 0.88 6.31
N ILE A 51 -2.23 1.73 6.78
CA ILE A 51 -3.42 1.33 7.53
C ILE A 51 -4.52 0.81 6.60
N ALA A 52 -4.66 1.38 5.41
CA ALA A 52 -5.74 1.02 4.48
C ALA A 52 -5.70 -0.47 4.08
N HIS A 53 -4.52 -1.04 3.88
CA HIS A 53 -4.35 -2.44 3.50
C HIS A 53 -4.82 -3.44 4.57
N PRO A 54 -4.29 -3.42 5.82
CA PRO A 54 -4.73 -4.34 6.86
C PRO A 54 -6.20 -4.14 7.24
N LEU A 55 -6.70 -2.90 7.22
CA LEU A 55 -8.12 -2.62 7.48
C LEU A 55 -9.01 -3.32 6.45
N GLY A 56 -8.72 -3.17 5.15
CA GLY A 56 -9.46 -3.86 4.11
C GLY A 56 -9.40 -5.37 4.23
N ALA A 57 -8.21 -5.93 4.52
CA ALA A 57 -8.01 -7.36 4.65
C ALA A 57 -8.77 -7.95 5.87
N VAL A 58 -8.74 -7.27 7.01
CA VAL A 58 -9.51 -7.69 8.21
C VAL A 58 -11.01 -7.66 7.93
N LEU A 59 -11.51 -6.59 7.27
CA LEU A 59 -12.93 -6.51 6.90
C LEU A 59 -13.33 -7.65 5.96
N LEU A 60 -12.50 -7.96 4.97
CA LEU A 60 -12.78 -9.05 4.03
C LEU A 60 -12.80 -10.43 4.73
N LEU A 61 -11.85 -10.67 5.66
CA LEU A 61 -11.82 -11.91 6.44
C LEU A 61 -13.01 -12.05 7.39
N ALA A 62 -13.45 -10.92 7.99
CA ALA A 62 -14.55 -10.94 8.96
C ALA A 62 -15.93 -11.01 8.30
N LEU A 63 -16.14 -10.33 7.19
CA LEU A 63 -17.46 -10.13 6.56
C LEU A 63 -17.63 -10.85 5.22
N GLY A 64 -16.54 -11.37 4.64
CA GLY A 64 -16.57 -12.16 3.41
C GLY A 64 -16.91 -11.37 2.15
N ALA A 65 -17.54 -12.05 1.18
CA ALA A 65 -17.83 -11.53 -0.15
C ALA A 65 -18.57 -10.17 -0.21
N PRO A 66 -19.52 -9.84 0.67
CA PRO A 66 -20.24 -8.56 0.60
C PRO A 66 -19.35 -7.32 0.63
N VAL A 67 -18.17 -7.40 1.26
CA VAL A 67 -17.25 -6.26 1.37
C VAL A 67 -16.06 -6.33 0.40
N ALA A 68 -16.11 -7.21 -0.60
CA ALA A 68 -15.02 -7.35 -1.58
C ALA A 68 -14.71 -6.04 -2.32
N ALA A 69 -15.73 -5.28 -2.70
CA ALA A 69 -15.56 -3.96 -3.33
C ALA A 69 -14.86 -2.97 -2.38
N LEU A 70 -15.27 -2.92 -1.10
CA LEU A 70 -14.66 -2.07 -0.09
C LEU A 70 -13.18 -2.45 0.16
N PHE A 71 -12.89 -3.75 0.22
CA PHE A 71 -11.51 -4.24 0.29
C PHE A 71 -10.68 -3.70 -0.89
N VAL A 72 -11.20 -3.81 -2.13
CA VAL A 72 -10.49 -3.34 -3.32
C VAL A 72 -10.29 -1.83 -3.30
N LEU A 73 -11.29 -1.07 -2.85
CA LEU A 73 -11.17 0.38 -2.73
C LEU A 73 -10.09 0.78 -1.72
N LEU A 74 -10.07 0.16 -0.54
CA LEU A 74 -9.04 0.43 0.48
C LEU A 74 -7.65 -0.02 0.02
N HIS A 75 -7.56 -1.20 -0.57
CA HIS A 75 -6.30 -1.75 -1.08
C HIS A 75 -5.76 -0.92 -2.26
N GLY A 76 -6.63 -0.55 -3.19
CA GLY A 76 -6.30 0.31 -4.32
C GLY A 76 -5.88 1.71 -3.87
N ALA A 77 -6.61 2.30 -2.92
CA ALA A 77 -6.26 3.60 -2.35
C ALA A 77 -4.86 3.55 -1.69
N GLY A 78 -4.60 2.56 -0.85
CA GLY A 78 -3.29 2.34 -0.25
C GLY A 78 -2.18 2.23 -1.31
N ASN A 79 -2.36 1.40 -2.34
CA ASN A 79 -1.41 1.28 -3.45
C ASN A 79 -1.22 2.58 -4.22
N GLY A 80 -2.29 3.33 -4.47
CA GLY A 80 -2.24 4.62 -5.15
C GLY A 80 -1.33 5.61 -4.42
N VAL A 81 -1.57 5.80 -3.12
CA VAL A 81 -0.77 6.69 -2.26
C VAL A 81 0.66 6.19 -2.11
N GLN A 82 0.88 4.88 -1.94
CA GLN A 82 2.22 4.29 -1.81
C GLN A 82 3.12 4.60 -3.01
N THR A 83 2.58 4.74 -4.22
CA THR A 83 3.39 5.10 -5.39
C THR A 83 3.97 6.51 -5.29
N ILE A 84 3.25 7.45 -4.66
CA ILE A 84 3.72 8.82 -4.40
C ILE A 84 4.73 8.81 -3.26
N VAL A 85 4.38 8.15 -2.15
CA VAL A 85 5.20 8.06 -0.94
C VAL A 85 6.60 7.48 -1.21
N ARG A 86 6.71 6.50 -2.10
CA ARG A 86 8.01 5.90 -2.49
C ARG A 86 9.01 6.93 -3.01
N GLY A 87 8.54 8.01 -3.63
CA GLY A 87 9.41 9.10 -4.10
C GLY A 87 9.54 10.22 -3.06
N THR A 88 8.43 10.63 -2.46
CA THR A 88 8.39 11.83 -1.62
C THR A 88 8.95 11.61 -0.21
N LEU A 89 8.74 10.45 0.39
CA LEU A 89 9.20 10.18 1.75
C LEU A 89 10.74 10.13 1.87
N PRO A 90 11.49 9.41 1.01
CA PRO A 90 12.95 9.45 1.05
C PRO A 90 13.50 10.84 0.81
N LEU A 91 12.87 11.62 -0.08
CA LEU A 91 13.26 13.00 -0.32
C LEU A 91 13.06 13.89 0.93
N ALA A 92 11.93 13.71 1.62
CA ALA A 92 11.63 14.47 2.84
C ALA A 92 12.53 14.09 4.03
N VAL A 93 12.96 12.82 4.11
CA VAL A 93 13.78 12.32 5.22
C VAL A 93 15.26 12.64 5.02
N PHE A 94 15.77 12.46 3.80
CA PHE A 94 17.22 12.52 3.51
C PHE A 94 17.63 13.77 2.73
N GLY A 95 16.68 14.58 2.28
CA GLY A 95 16.94 15.75 1.45
C GLY A 95 17.34 15.41 0.00
N PRO A 96 17.58 16.43 -0.83
CA PRO A 96 17.82 16.26 -2.28
C PRO A 96 19.25 15.78 -2.60
N ALA A 97 20.24 16.04 -1.73
CA ALA A 97 21.63 15.66 -2.00
C ALA A 97 21.78 14.14 -2.11
N GLY A 98 22.28 13.67 -3.26
CA GLY A 98 22.46 12.23 -3.52
C GLY A 98 21.17 11.42 -3.57
N TYR A 99 20.01 12.06 -3.81
CA TYR A 99 18.69 11.41 -3.82
C TYR A 99 18.63 10.20 -4.72
N GLY A 100 19.15 10.28 -5.95
CA GLY A 100 19.11 9.17 -6.91
C GLY A 100 19.81 7.90 -6.41
N ALA A 101 21.00 8.04 -5.81
CA ALA A 101 21.75 6.91 -5.26
C ALA A 101 21.02 6.29 -4.06
N ARG A 102 20.52 7.11 -3.14
CA ARG A 102 19.73 6.63 -1.98
C ARG A 102 18.45 5.96 -2.40
N GLN A 103 17.72 6.56 -3.34
CA GLN A 103 16.50 6.00 -3.91
C GLN A 103 16.77 4.65 -4.57
N GLY A 104 17.88 4.53 -5.33
CA GLY A 104 18.31 3.26 -5.93
C GLY A 104 18.54 2.18 -4.87
N MET A 105 19.27 2.48 -3.79
CA MET A 105 19.52 1.53 -2.70
C MET A 105 18.25 1.08 -1.98
N ILE A 106 17.28 1.98 -1.80
CA ILE A 106 15.99 1.64 -1.15
C ILE A 106 15.09 0.83 -2.08
N VAL A 107 15.04 1.21 -3.37
CA VAL A 107 14.10 0.63 -4.32
C VAL A 107 14.59 -0.71 -4.87
N ALA A 108 15.90 -0.93 -5.05
CA ALA A 108 16.42 -2.15 -5.65
C ALA A 108 16.00 -3.42 -4.89
N PRO A 109 16.16 -3.54 -3.56
CA PRO A 109 15.66 -4.69 -2.81
C PRO A 109 14.14 -4.86 -2.94
N SER A 110 13.38 -3.75 -2.88
CA SER A 110 11.93 -3.81 -2.98
C SER A 110 11.45 -4.30 -4.36
N ARG A 111 12.18 -3.99 -5.43
CA ARG A 111 11.89 -4.49 -6.78
C ARG A 111 12.18 -5.97 -6.90
N PHE A 112 13.30 -6.44 -6.32
CA PHE A 112 13.64 -7.85 -6.31
C PHE A 112 12.58 -8.69 -5.60
N PHE A 113 12.22 -8.34 -4.36
CA PHE A 113 11.16 -9.03 -3.62
C PHE A 113 9.77 -8.84 -4.27
N GLY A 114 9.50 -7.68 -4.85
CA GLY A 114 8.27 -7.40 -5.58
C GLY A 114 8.08 -8.27 -6.82
N ALA A 115 9.16 -8.66 -7.50
CA ALA A 115 9.09 -9.57 -8.64
C ALA A 115 8.74 -11.01 -8.21
N LEU A 116 9.18 -11.44 -7.04
CA LEU A 116 8.88 -12.77 -6.49
C LEU A 116 7.51 -12.84 -5.80
N ALA A 117 7.01 -11.71 -5.31
CA ALA A 117 5.80 -11.64 -4.49
C ALA A 117 4.56 -12.26 -5.14
N PRO A 118 4.25 -12.06 -6.45
CA PRO A 118 3.08 -12.69 -7.07
C PRO A 118 3.13 -14.21 -7.06
N ALA A 119 4.31 -14.81 -7.34
CA ALA A 119 4.49 -16.25 -7.35
C ALA A 119 4.38 -16.83 -5.93
N LEU A 120 5.10 -16.23 -4.96
CA LEU A 120 5.06 -16.66 -3.56
C LEU A 120 3.66 -16.52 -2.97
N PHE A 121 2.99 -15.40 -3.22
CA PHE A 121 1.64 -15.16 -2.71
C PHE A 121 0.62 -16.08 -3.40
N GLY A 122 0.83 -16.42 -4.69
CA GLY A 122 0.02 -17.40 -5.40
C GLY A 122 0.02 -18.75 -4.69
N VAL A 123 1.20 -19.28 -4.36
CA VAL A 123 1.34 -20.54 -3.61
C VAL A 123 0.65 -20.47 -2.24
N VAL A 124 0.79 -19.35 -1.52
CA VAL A 124 0.13 -19.19 -0.22
C VAL A 124 -1.40 -19.15 -0.35
N VAL A 125 -1.91 -18.47 -1.38
CA VAL A 125 -3.36 -18.43 -1.65
C VAL A 125 -3.91 -19.80 -2.05
N GLU A 126 -3.18 -20.56 -2.85
CA GLU A 126 -3.55 -21.93 -3.22
C GLU A 126 -3.60 -22.86 -2.00
N ALA A 127 -2.63 -22.73 -1.09
CA ALA A 127 -2.55 -23.58 0.11
C ALA A 127 -3.51 -23.16 1.22
N ALA A 128 -3.73 -21.86 1.43
CA ALA A 128 -4.42 -21.32 2.60
C ALA A 128 -5.69 -20.49 2.26
N GLY A 129 -6.03 -20.34 0.97
CA GLY A 129 -7.19 -19.58 0.54
C GLY A 129 -7.16 -18.14 1.06
N ALA A 130 -8.30 -17.69 1.62
CA ALA A 130 -8.43 -16.34 2.17
C ALA A 130 -7.51 -16.08 3.38
N GLN A 131 -7.07 -17.13 4.10
CA GLN A 131 -6.14 -16.98 5.23
C GLN A 131 -4.78 -16.40 4.82
N ALA A 132 -4.41 -16.46 3.53
CA ALA A 132 -3.25 -15.78 2.99
C ALA A 132 -3.22 -14.26 3.31
N LEU A 133 -4.38 -13.65 3.55
CA LEU A 133 -4.48 -12.24 3.94
C LEU A 133 -3.80 -11.94 5.29
N TRP A 134 -3.68 -12.90 6.19
CA TRP A 134 -2.95 -12.70 7.45
C TRP A 134 -1.48 -12.36 7.22
N LEU A 135 -0.87 -12.95 6.18
CA LEU A 135 0.50 -12.60 5.79
C LEU A 135 0.60 -11.13 5.35
N THR A 136 -0.35 -10.65 4.53
CA THR A 136 -0.35 -9.26 4.08
C THR A 136 -0.65 -8.30 5.22
N ILE A 137 -1.54 -8.64 6.14
CA ILE A 137 -1.82 -7.89 7.37
C ILE A 137 -0.53 -7.75 8.19
N ALA A 138 0.16 -8.87 8.48
CA ALA A 138 1.37 -8.88 9.28
C ALA A 138 2.49 -8.02 8.66
N LEU A 139 2.72 -8.15 7.35
CA LEU A 139 3.73 -7.36 6.64
C LEU A 139 3.40 -5.86 6.63
N ASN A 140 2.13 -5.50 6.44
CA ASN A 140 1.72 -4.08 6.47
C ASN A 140 1.77 -3.49 7.89
N LEU A 141 1.42 -4.27 8.92
CA LEU A 141 1.58 -3.83 10.31
C LEU A 141 3.05 -3.65 10.68
N ALA A 142 3.94 -4.55 10.25
CA ALA A 142 5.37 -4.39 10.45
C ALA A 142 5.89 -3.11 9.76
N ALA A 143 5.46 -2.84 8.53
CA ALA A 143 5.79 -1.61 7.83
C ALA A 143 5.25 -0.36 8.56
N LEU A 144 4.01 -0.42 9.05
CA LEU A 144 3.40 0.67 9.83
C LEU A 144 4.17 0.94 11.11
N ILE A 145 4.54 -0.10 11.86
CA ILE A 145 5.37 0.01 13.06
C ILE A 145 6.70 0.67 12.72
N ALA A 146 7.37 0.23 11.65
CA ALA A 146 8.63 0.84 11.21
C ALA A 146 8.47 2.34 10.89
N LEU A 147 7.35 2.75 10.28
CA LEU A 147 7.04 4.16 10.01
C LEU A 147 6.81 4.99 11.29
N PHE A 148 6.38 4.39 12.39
CA PHE A 148 6.29 5.09 13.68
C PHE A 148 7.65 5.34 14.32
N PHE A 149 8.63 4.48 14.08
CA PHE A 149 10.01 4.69 14.55
C PHE A 149 10.81 5.64 13.65
N LEU A 150 10.30 5.98 12.46
CA LEU A 150 10.98 6.90 11.57
C LEU A 150 10.90 8.33 12.14
N ARG A 151 12.06 8.84 12.57
CA ARG A 151 12.23 10.23 13.03
C ARG A 151 12.56 11.09 11.82
N VAL A 152 11.77 12.10 11.58
CA VAL A 152 12.04 13.12 10.57
C VAL A 152 12.69 14.30 11.29
N ALA A 153 13.92 14.65 10.90
CA ALA A 153 14.55 15.86 11.40
C ALA A 153 13.70 17.07 10.98
N PRO A 154 13.51 18.07 11.86
CA PRO A 154 12.90 19.32 11.45
C PRO A 154 13.71 19.90 10.26
N ALA A 155 12.99 20.44 9.27
CA ALA A 155 13.63 21.09 8.13
C ALA A 155 14.59 22.15 8.66
N SER A 156 15.87 22.06 8.29
CA SER A 156 16.82 23.12 8.60
C SER A 156 16.30 24.43 8.01
N PRO A 157 16.30 25.54 8.75
CA PRO A 157 16.01 26.84 8.17
C PRO A 157 16.90 27.03 6.96
N GLU A 158 16.33 27.34 5.82
CA GLU A 158 17.07 27.57 4.57
C GLU A 158 18.24 28.49 4.80
N ALA A 159 19.43 28.06 4.40
CA ALA A 159 20.53 29.00 4.17
C ALA A 159 20.02 29.97 3.07
N PRO A 160 20.20 31.28 3.26
CA PRO A 160 19.75 32.27 2.29
C PRO A 160 20.43 32.00 0.95
N ARG A 161 19.64 32.08 -0.11
CA ARG A 161 20.07 31.95 -1.52
C ARG A 161 21.07 33.03 -1.88
#